data_d3c8426d5b50c7c9cf434f321fe432f7
#
_entry.id   d3c8426d5b50c7c9cf434f321fe432f7
#
_cell.length_a   1.000
_cell.length_b   1.000
_cell.length_c   1.000
_cell.angle_alpha   90.00
_cell.angle_beta   90.00
_cell.angle_gamma   90.00
#
_symmetry.space_group_name_H-M   'P 1'
#
loop_
_entity.id
_entity.type
_entity.pdbx_description
1 polymer ?
#
loop_
_entity_poly.entity_id
_entity_poly.type
_entity_poly.pdbx_seq_one_letter_code
_entity_poly.pdbx_strand_id
1 'polypeptide(L)'
;MGRQQARQLARHIKDRELVFDAVYASPLDRAFETAAIVATALGLTEPIAHDDLIERDFGIMTGKPAADIEAICAPDIIKAENVTYFLHPDGAETFPELLARGQRVLDFMTRQHPDQTVLLACHGDIGKMIYAAATSTPWRQVLTDFYFGNTDIVGPVDVS
;
A
#
# COMPACT_ATOMS: atom_id res chain seq x y z
N MET A 1 13.50 12.63 7.26
CA MET A 1 13.25 11.32 7.88
C MET A 1 13.01 10.24 6.84
N GLY A 2 12.13 10.42 5.90
CA GLY A 2 11.79 9.40 4.87
C GLY A 2 12.95 8.86 4.03
N ARG A 3 13.88 9.70 3.57
CA ARG A 3 15.04 9.24 2.77
C ARG A 3 15.97 8.29 3.53
N GLN A 4 16.15 8.51 4.84
CA GLN A 4 16.96 7.61 5.66
C GLN A 4 16.28 6.26 5.83
N GLN A 5 14.96 6.27 6.05
CA GLN A 5 14.15 5.05 6.15
C GLN A 5 14.17 4.26 4.82
N ALA A 6 14.07 4.95 3.68
CA ALA A 6 14.17 4.31 2.36
C ALA A 6 15.53 3.62 2.13
N ARG A 7 16.63 4.25 2.58
CA ARG A 7 17.97 3.63 2.52
C ARG A 7 18.12 2.43 3.47
N GLN A 8 17.49 2.49 4.63
CA GLN A 8 17.45 1.35 5.56
C GLN A 8 16.64 0.19 4.98
N LEU A 9 15.50 0.49 4.36
CA LEU A 9 14.67 -0.48 3.64
C LEU A 9 15.49 -1.17 2.53
N ALA A 10 16.21 -0.41 1.70
CA ALA A 10 17.04 -0.99 0.65
C ALA A 10 18.14 -1.94 1.20
N ARG A 11 18.74 -1.60 2.34
CA ARG A 11 19.68 -2.50 3.02
C ARG A 11 19.00 -3.77 3.50
N HIS A 12 17.84 -3.63 4.15
CA HIS A 12 17.06 -4.76 4.64
C HIS A 12 16.64 -5.72 3.51
N ILE A 13 16.27 -5.18 2.34
CA ILE A 13 15.99 -5.97 1.14
C ILE A 13 17.22 -6.78 0.71
N LYS A 14 18.40 -6.15 0.66
CA LYS A 14 19.65 -6.82 0.33
C LYS A 14 20.04 -7.89 1.34
N ASP A 15 19.90 -7.60 2.61
CA ASP A 15 20.25 -8.53 3.70
C ASP A 15 19.35 -9.78 3.69
N ARG A 16 18.14 -9.65 3.18
CA ARG A 16 17.19 -10.77 2.99
C ARG A 16 17.30 -11.43 1.61
N GLU A 17 18.22 -10.99 0.77
CA GLU A 17 18.43 -11.49 -0.58
C GLU A 17 17.16 -11.46 -1.47
N LEU A 18 16.27 -10.49 -1.21
CA LEU A 18 15.06 -10.32 -2.02
C LEU A 18 15.44 -9.70 -3.37
N VAL A 19 15.01 -10.35 -4.44
CA VAL A 19 15.28 -9.94 -5.82
C VAL A 19 13.96 -9.49 -6.47
N PHE A 20 14.03 -8.38 -7.20
CA PHE A 20 12.91 -7.83 -7.94
C PHE A 20 13.30 -7.57 -9.39
N ASP A 21 12.35 -7.78 -10.30
CA ASP A 21 12.51 -7.53 -11.73
C ASP A 21 12.05 -6.13 -12.13
N ALA A 22 11.07 -5.60 -11.41
CA ALA A 22 10.53 -4.26 -11.66
C ALA A 22 10.06 -3.59 -10.36
N VAL A 23 9.97 -2.26 -10.40
CA VAL A 23 9.43 -1.44 -9.29
C VAL A 23 8.32 -0.55 -9.83
N TYR A 24 7.15 -0.62 -9.23
CA TYR A 24 6.04 0.29 -9.45
C TYR A 24 5.77 1.11 -8.20
N ALA A 25 5.37 2.35 -8.37
CA ALA A 25 5.11 3.25 -7.25
C ALA A 25 3.87 4.11 -7.45
N SER A 26 3.22 4.45 -6.36
CA SER A 26 2.27 5.56 -6.36
C SER A 26 2.95 6.83 -6.90
N PRO A 27 2.26 7.63 -7.72
CA PRO A 27 2.80 8.89 -8.22
C PRO A 27 2.97 9.96 -7.14
N LEU A 28 2.45 9.73 -5.92
CA LEU A 28 2.62 10.69 -4.82
C LEU A 28 4.08 10.71 -4.35
N ASP A 29 4.65 11.92 -4.25
CA ASP A 29 6.07 12.18 -4.02
C ASP A 29 6.69 11.29 -2.93
N ARG A 30 6.02 11.14 -1.79
CA ARG A 30 6.54 10.36 -0.66
C ARG A 30 6.76 8.87 -0.97
N ALA A 31 5.89 8.27 -1.78
CA ALA A 31 6.01 6.87 -2.16
C ALA A 31 6.97 6.71 -3.33
N PHE A 32 6.86 7.58 -4.34
CA PHE A 32 7.72 7.56 -5.53
C PHE A 32 9.19 7.80 -5.17
N GLU A 33 9.48 8.80 -4.31
CA GLU A 33 10.85 9.08 -3.86
C GLU A 33 11.44 7.88 -3.07
N THR A 34 10.63 7.25 -2.21
CA THR A 34 11.05 6.05 -1.49
C THR A 34 11.41 4.93 -2.47
N ALA A 35 10.54 4.67 -3.45
CA ALA A 35 10.78 3.67 -4.49
C ALA A 35 12.02 3.96 -5.32
N ALA A 36 12.25 5.22 -5.71
CA ALA A 36 13.43 5.63 -6.48
C ALA A 36 14.74 5.40 -5.70
N ILE A 37 14.76 5.72 -4.40
CA ILE A 37 15.91 5.46 -3.53
C ILE A 37 16.19 3.95 -3.43
N VAL A 38 15.13 3.15 -3.25
CA VAL A 38 15.24 1.69 -3.15
C VAL A 38 15.72 1.10 -4.49
N ALA A 39 15.08 1.46 -5.61
CA ALA A 39 15.44 0.97 -6.94
C ALA A 39 16.91 1.28 -7.26
N THR A 40 17.35 2.54 -7.05
CA THR A 40 18.76 2.93 -7.24
C THR A 40 19.69 2.09 -6.39
N ALA A 41 19.38 1.88 -5.11
CA ALA A 41 20.23 1.13 -4.21
C ALA A 41 20.30 -0.37 -4.57
N LEU A 42 19.26 -0.91 -5.19
CA LEU A 42 19.20 -2.31 -5.66
C LEU A 42 19.77 -2.49 -7.08
N GLY A 43 20.11 -1.41 -7.78
CA GLY A 43 20.58 -1.48 -9.17
C GLY A 43 19.46 -1.76 -10.18
N LEU A 44 18.22 -1.46 -9.82
CA LEU A 44 17.04 -1.61 -10.67
C LEU A 44 16.80 -0.35 -11.51
N THR A 45 15.99 -0.46 -12.54
CA THR A 45 15.51 0.69 -13.31
C THR A 45 14.67 1.63 -12.46
N GLU A 46 14.48 2.87 -12.92
CA GLU A 46 13.63 3.86 -12.24
C GLU A 46 12.21 3.31 -12.07
N PRO A 47 11.55 3.60 -10.93
CA PRO A 47 10.17 3.14 -10.69
C PRO A 47 9.19 3.65 -11.74
N ILE A 48 8.22 2.83 -12.09
CA ILE A 48 7.13 3.19 -12.98
C ILE A 48 5.95 3.68 -12.13
N ALA A 49 5.46 4.88 -12.40
CA ALA A 49 4.28 5.41 -11.73
C ALA A 49 3.02 4.65 -12.15
N HIS A 50 2.17 4.33 -11.18
CA HIS A 50 0.89 3.67 -11.42
C HIS A 50 -0.21 4.30 -10.55
N ASP A 51 -1.23 4.87 -11.19
CA ASP A 51 -2.25 5.67 -10.50
C ASP A 51 -3.10 4.86 -9.52
N ASP A 52 -3.39 3.59 -9.80
CA ASP A 52 -4.12 2.72 -8.88
C ASP A 52 -3.35 2.41 -7.57
N LEU A 53 -2.06 2.81 -7.45
CA LEU A 53 -1.28 2.72 -6.21
C LEU A 53 -1.43 3.95 -5.31
N ILE A 54 -2.18 4.98 -5.71
CA ILE A 54 -2.47 6.17 -4.89
C ILE A 54 -3.22 5.74 -3.63
N GLU A 55 -3.00 6.49 -2.52
CA GLU A 55 -3.73 6.23 -1.28
C GLU A 55 -5.25 6.37 -1.47
N ARG A 56 -6.01 5.73 -0.61
CA ARG A 56 -7.46 5.85 -0.53
C ARG A 56 -7.87 7.32 -0.48
N ASP A 57 -8.91 7.70 -1.18
CA ASP A 57 -9.53 9.01 -1.01
C ASP A 57 -10.26 9.04 0.34
N PHE A 58 -9.92 10.00 1.17
CA PHE A 58 -10.47 10.15 2.51
C PHE A 58 -11.70 11.08 2.56
N GLY A 59 -12.09 11.67 1.43
CA GLY A 59 -13.22 12.59 1.35
C GLY A 59 -13.12 13.70 2.39
N ILE A 60 -14.20 13.92 3.15
CA ILE A 60 -14.24 14.95 4.19
C ILE A 60 -13.23 14.73 5.33
N MET A 61 -12.66 13.54 5.45
CA MET A 61 -11.62 13.24 6.45
C MET A 61 -10.23 13.68 6.03
N THR A 62 -10.04 14.11 4.78
CA THR A 62 -8.73 14.57 4.29
C THR A 62 -8.21 15.74 5.14
N GLY A 63 -7.01 15.56 5.69
CA GLY A 63 -6.34 16.55 6.55
C GLY A 63 -6.89 16.67 7.98
N LYS A 64 -7.89 15.87 8.35
CA LYS A 64 -8.40 15.85 9.72
C LYS A 64 -7.55 14.95 10.62
N PRO A 65 -7.42 15.27 11.91
CA PRO A 65 -6.75 14.42 12.89
C PRO A 65 -7.47 13.09 13.08
N ALA A 66 -6.71 12.02 13.33
CA ALA A 66 -7.28 10.70 13.64
C ALA A 66 -8.22 10.72 14.88
N ALA A 67 -7.99 11.64 15.82
CA ALA A 67 -8.86 11.83 16.99
C ALA A 67 -10.30 12.21 16.65
N ASP A 68 -10.53 12.81 15.48
CA ASP A 68 -11.86 13.25 15.04
C ASP A 68 -12.67 12.13 14.37
N ILE A 69 -12.05 11.00 14.03
CA ILE A 69 -12.71 9.92 13.28
C ILE A 69 -13.98 9.45 13.98
N GLU A 70 -13.91 9.18 15.29
CA GLU A 70 -15.06 8.65 16.03
C GLU A 70 -16.21 9.67 16.08
N ALA A 71 -15.90 10.95 16.30
CA ALA A 71 -16.90 12.00 16.37
C ALA A 71 -17.60 12.28 15.01
N ILE A 72 -16.87 12.09 13.89
CA ILE A 72 -17.38 12.41 12.55
C ILE A 72 -17.99 11.20 11.88
N CYS A 73 -17.42 10.00 12.08
CA CYS A 73 -17.71 8.83 11.27
C CYS A 73 -18.45 7.71 12.02
N ALA A 74 -18.59 7.77 13.36
CA ALA A 74 -19.34 6.72 14.07
C ALA A 74 -20.83 6.72 13.66
N PRO A 75 -21.48 5.55 13.55
CA PRO A 75 -20.98 4.22 13.91
C PRO A 75 -20.16 3.51 12.83
N ASP A 76 -19.95 4.13 11.67
CA ASP A 76 -19.35 3.54 10.47
C ASP A 76 -17.80 3.52 10.55
N ILE A 77 -17.30 2.88 11.60
CA ILE A 77 -15.86 2.75 11.88
C ILE A 77 -15.50 1.30 12.19
N ILE A 78 -14.21 0.96 12.00
CA ILE A 78 -13.59 -0.26 12.51
C ILE A 78 -12.45 0.15 13.43
N LYS A 79 -12.46 -0.32 14.67
CA LYS A 79 -11.37 -0.13 15.63
C LYS A 79 -10.44 -1.35 15.60
N ALA A 80 -9.18 -1.13 15.22
CA ALA A 80 -8.09 -2.07 15.38
C ALA A 80 -7.20 -1.62 16.54
N GLU A 81 -6.20 -2.43 16.90
CA GLU A 81 -5.33 -2.16 18.05
C GLU A 81 -4.67 -0.76 18.00
N ASN A 82 -4.17 -0.38 16.83
CA ASN A 82 -3.38 0.85 16.66
C ASN A 82 -4.03 1.90 15.74
N VAL A 83 -5.14 1.56 15.08
CA VAL A 83 -5.78 2.42 14.08
C VAL A 83 -7.29 2.31 14.16
N THR A 84 -7.98 3.44 14.04
CA THR A 84 -9.42 3.48 13.78
C THR A 84 -9.64 3.82 12.31
N TYR A 85 -10.33 2.95 11.59
CA TYR A 85 -10.70 3.15 10.18
C TYR A 85 -12.11 3.72 10.10
N PHE A 86 -12.30 4.74 9.27
CA PHE A 86 -13.62 5.19 8.84
C PHE A 86 -14.00 4.47 7.53
N LEU A 87 -15.28 4.11 7.37
CA LEU A 87 -15.70 3.25 6.28
C LEU A 87 -16.14 4.03 5.03
N HIS A 88 -17.06 4.98 5.17
CA HIS A 88 -17.62 5.72 4.05
C HIS A 88 -18.09 7.14 4.42
N PRO A 89 -17.25 8.01 4.96
CA PRO A 89 -17.61 9.41 5.08
C PRO A 89 -17.80 10.05 3.70
N ASP A 90 -18.51 11.18 3.64
CA ASP A 90 -18.84 11.84 2.38
C ASP A 90 -17.60 12.08 1.50
N GLY A 91 -17.70 11.66 0.24
CA GLY A 91 -16.64 11.80 -0.75
C GLY A 91 -15.47 10.85 -0.59
N ALA A 92 -15.47 9.96 0.41
CA ALA A 92 -14.39 8.98 0.56
C ALA A 92 -14.60 7.75 -0.32
N GLU A 93 -13.50 7.21 -0.83
CA GLU A 93 -13.48 5.87 -1.43
C GLU A 93 -13.76 4.82 -0.35
N THR A 94 -14.67 3.91 -0.60
CA THR A 94 -15.00 2.82 0.32
C THR A 94 -13.96 1.70 0.24
N PHE A 95 -13.83 0.87 1.29
CA PHE A 95 -12.92 -0.27 1.25
C PHE A 95 -13.27 -1.33 0.18
N PRO A 96 -14.55 -1.62 -0.13
CA PRO A 96 -14.87 -2.46 -1.29
C PRO A 96 -14.42 -1.90 -2.64
N GLU A 97 -14.53 -0.58 -2.86
CA GLU A 97 -14.01 0.09 -4.07
C GLU A 97 -12.49 0.04 -4.12
N LEU A 98 -11.84 0.30 -2.98
CA LEU A 98 -10.39 0.19 -2.83
C LEU A 98 -9.89 -1.24 -3.05
N LEU A 99 -10.63 -2.25 -2.58
CA LEU A 99 -10.33 -3.67 -2.84
C LEU A 99 -10.42 -3.99 -4.34
N ALA A 100 -11.46 -3.50 -5.02
CA ALA A 100 -11.58 -3.65 -6.46
C ALA A 100 -10.42 -2.96 -7.21
N ARG A 101 -9.96 -1.80 -6.72
CA ARG A 101 -8.77 -1.12 -7.24
C ARG A 101 -7.50 -1.93 -7.01
N GLY A 102 -7.35 -2.52 -5.81
CA GLY A 102 -6.25 -3.45 -5.50
C GLY A 102 -6.22 -4.66 -6.44
N GLN A 103 -7.39 -5.23 -6.74
CA GLN A 103 -7.49 -6.33 -7.71
C GLN A 103 -7.04 -5.90 -9.12
N ARG A 104 -7.42 -4.70 -9.58
CA ARG A 104 -6.93 -4.19 -10.88
C ARG A 104 -5.42 -4.05 -10.93
N VAL A 105 -4.79 -3.63 -9.82
CA VAL A 105 -3.31 -3.60 -9.72
C VAL A 105 -2.73 -5.00 -9.93
N LEU A 106 -3.25 -6.00 -9.23
CA LEU A 106 -2.77 -7.39 -9.38
C LEU A 106 -2.97 -7.91 -10.80
N ASP A 107 -4.16 -7.71 -11.38
CA ASP A 107 -4.45 -8.12 -12.75
C ASP A 107 -3.50 -7.46 -13.77
N PHE A 108 -3.17 -6.18 -13.55
CA PHE A 108 -2.21 -5.47 -14.38
C PHE A 108 -0.80 -6.07 -14.22
N MET A 109 -0.33 -6.27 -13.00
CA MET A 109 1.01 -6.81 -12.74
C MET A 109 1.17 -8.22 -13.31
N THR A 110 0.19 -9.10 -13.10
CA THR A 110 0.20 -10.47 -13.65
C THR A 110 0.28 -10.49 -15.17
N ARG A 111 -0.42 -9.58 -15.84
CA ARG A 111 -0.37 -9.48 -17.32
C ARG A 111 0.93 -8.89 -17.84
N GLN A 112 1.49 -7.89 -17.16
CA GLN A 112 2.70 -7.20 -17.62
C GLN A 112 3.98 -7.93 -17.23
N HIS A 113 3.95 -8.68 -16.14
CA HIS A 113 5.12 -9.30 -15.51
C HIS A 113 4.85 -10.77 -15.17
N PRO A 114 4.49 -11.61 -16.17
CA PRO A 114 4.32 -13.04 -15.93
C PRO A 114 5.65 -13.63 -15.42
N ASP A 115 5.58 -14.45 -14.37
CA ASP A 115 6.73 -15.13 -13.75
C ASP A 115 7.83 -14.18 -13.20
N GLN A 116 7.50 -12.91 -12.94
CA GLN A 116 8.43 -11.91 -12.41
C GLN A 116 8.01 -11.46 -11.01
N THR A 117 8.99 -11.04 -10.23
CA THR A 117 8.77 -10.44 -8.90
C THR A 117 8.76 -8.92 -9.00
N VAL A 118 7.64 -8.31 -8.68
CA VAL A 118 7.44 -6.86 -8.76
C VAL A 118 7.35 -6.26 -7.36
N LEU A 119 8.12 -5.21 -7.12
CA LEU A 119 8.02 -4.40 -5.91
C LEU A 119 6.99 -3.28 -6.11
N LEU A 120 5.99 -3.22 -5.24
CA LEU A 120 4.98 -2.16 -5.22
C LEU A 120 5.23 -1.21 -4.05
N ALA A 121 5.46 0.06 -4.34
CA ALA A 121 5.57 1.11 -3.33
C ALA A 121 4.29 1.95 -3.30
N CYS A 122 3.52 1.81 -2.26
CA CYS A 122 2.20 2.42 -2.13
C CYS A 122 1.94 2.96 -0.71
N HIS A 123 0.72 2.98 -0.27
CA HIS A 123 0.29 3.54 1.02
C HIS A 123 -0.47 2.52 1.85
N GLY A 124 -0.85 2.90 3.08
CA GLY A 124 -1.39 1.99 4.07
C GLY A 124 -2.67 1.29 3.66
N ASP A 125 -3.70 2.03 3.27
CA ASP A 125 -5.01 1.43 2.98
C ASP A 125 -5.01 0.66 1.66
N ILE A 126 -4.44 1.23 0.59
CA ILE A 126 -4.34 0.53 -0.70
C ILE A 126 -3.45 -0.71 -0.60
N GLY A 127 -2.34 -0.65 0.13
CA GLY A 127 -1.46 -1.80 0.34
C GLY A 127 -2.16 -2.96 1.03
N LYS A 128 -3.00 -2.67 2.05
CA LYS A 128 -3.83 -3.67 2.71
C LYS A 128 -4.86 -4.30 1.77
N MET A 129 -5.46 -3.50 0.89
CA MET A 129 -6.45 -4.01 -0.06
C MET A 129 -5.81 -4.83 -1.19
N ILE A 130 -4.61 -4.46 -1.64
CA ILE A 130 -3.82 -5.30 -2.55
C ILE A 130 -3.50 -6.65 -1.88
N TYR A 131 -3.06 -6.62 -0.63
CA TYR A 131 -2.79 -7.85 0.15
C TYR A 131 -4.04 -8.70 0.33
N ALA A 132 -5.18 -8.09 0.69
CA ALA A 132 -6.46 -8.77 0.81
C ALA A 132 -6.88 -9.48 -0.49
N ALA A 133 -6.74 -8.79 -1.62
CA ALA A 133 -7.04 -9.33 -2.94
C ALA A 133 -6.09 -10.49 -3.29
N ALA A 134 -4.78 -10.32 -3.12
CA ALA A 134 -3.77 -11.31 -3.43
C ALA A 134 -3.89 -12.60 -2.61
N THR A 135 -4.29 -12.48 -1.35
CA THR A 135 -4.42 -13.64 -0.42
C THR A 135 -5.85 -14.17 -0.31
N SER A 136 -6.83 -13.57 -0.99
CA SER A 136 -8.25 -13.86 -0.82
C SER A 136 -8.73 -13.74 0.63
N THR A 137 -8.06 -12.90 1.42
CA THR A 137 -8.43 -12.66 2.81
C THR A 137 -9.53 -11.59 2.88
N PRO A 138 -10.59 -11.76 3.68
CA PRO A 138 -11.61 -10.74 3.85
C PRO A 138 -10.99 -9.40 4.27
N TRP A 139 -11.28 -8.32 3.55
CA TRP A 139 -10.66 -7.02 3.77
C TRP A 139 -10.85 -6.49 5.21
N ARG A 140 -11.99 -6.78 5.84
CA ARG A 140 -12.23 -6.40 7.25
C ARG A 140 -11.24 -7.07 8.18
N GLN A 141 -10.92 -8.33 7.93
CA GLN A 141 -9.93 -9.07 8.69
C GLN A 141 -8.53 -8.47 8.49
N VAL A 142 -8.17 -8.11 7.25
CA VAL A 142 -6.88 -7.47 6.99
C VAL A 142 -6.74 -6.13 7.73
N LEU A 143 -7.82 -5.35 7.86
CA LEU A 143 -7.78 -4.09 8.62
C LEU A 143 -7.53 -4.31 10.12
N THR A 144 -8.01 -5.41 10.70
CA THR A 144 -7.87 -5.70 12.13
C THR A 144 -6.60 -6.45 12.47
N ASP A 145 -6.16 -7.36 11.61
CA ASP A 145 -5.09 -8.31 11.91
C ASP A 145 -3.72 -7.85 11.42
N PHE A 146 -3.68 -6.91 10.46
CA PHE A 146 -2.43 -6.45 9.87
C PHE A 146 -2.20 -4.95 10.10
N TYR A 147 -1.06 -4.63 10.66
CA TYR A 147 -0.54 -3.27 10.73
C TYR A 147 0.67 -3.15 9.79
N PHE A 148 0.60 -2.19 8.86
CA PHE A 148 1.73 -1.84 8.01
C PHE A 148 2.31 -0.51 8.46
N GLY A 149 3.52 -0.54 8.97
CA GLY A 149 4.29 0.66 9.29
C GLY A 149 4.96 1.27 8.05
N ASN A 150 5.59 2.41 8.24
CA ASN A 150 6.39 3.02 7.18
C ASN A 150 7.56 2.11 6.82
N THR A 151 7.75 1.85 5.52
CA THR A 151 8.82 0.99 4.98
C THR A 151 8.77 -0.49 5.37
N ASP A 152 7.63 -0.97 5.85
CA ASP A 152 7.43 -2.41 6.00
C ASP A 152 7.31 -3.10 4.65
N ILE A 153 7.86 -4.30 4.56
CA ILE A 153 7.75 -5.16 3.39
C ILE A 153 6.73 -6.25 3.70
N VAL A 154 5.75 -6.36 2.85
CA VAL A 154 4.72 -7.40 2.92
C VAL A 154 4.85 -8.33 1.72
N GLY A 155 4.93 -9.61 1.95
CA GLY A 155 5.13 -10.61 0.92
C GLY A 155 6.54 -11.21 0.94
N PRO A 156 6.95 -11.92 -0.13
CA PRO A 156 6.23 -12.05 -1.41
C PRO A 156 4.87 -12.73 -1.29
N VAL A 157 3.93 -12.32 -2.13
CA VAL A 157 2.62 -12.95 -2.27
C VAL A 157 2.54 -13.51 -3.68
N ASP A 158 2.29 -14.81 -3.80
CA ASP A 158 2.06 -15.47 -5.08
C ASP A 158 0.65 -15.13 -5.57
N VAL A 159 0.55 -14.62 -6.79
CA VAL A 159 -0.70 -14.23 -7.43
C VAL A 159 -0.97 -14.99 -8.73
N SER A 160 -0.22 -16.09 -8.96
CA SER A 160 -0.40 -16.98 -10.11
C SER A 160 -1.66 -17.83 -10.04
#